data_6779215616bf630024d4ac94f4e8f3e1
#
_entry.id   6779215616bf630024d4ac94f4e8f3e1
#
_cell.length_a   1.000
_cell.length_b   1.000
_cell.length_c   1.000
_cell.angle_alpha   90.00
_cell.angle_beta   90.00
_cell.angle_gamma   90.00
#
_symmetry.space_group_name_H-M   'P 1'
#
loop_
_entity.id
_entity.type
_entity.pdbx_description
1 polymer ?
#
loop_
_entity_poly.entity_id
_entity_poly.type
_entity_poly.pdbx_seq_one_letter_code
_entity_poly.pdbx_strand_id
1 'polypeptide(L)'
;MLGVLGDEWTLLILQQAALGATRYGEFLARLPISHAVLTQRLTAMTADGLLARRAYEVKPPRSDYVLTPRGRGVWPVLVSIWEWERHWVTDHAERLPAMHHTGCGADFAPVLCCRACGVAVTEKELVVQWGPSGSWSRSMPVHSTRRRSTSGRAGLFPQTMNILGNRWGFALLVAAFVGTSRFGDFAAQLGAPPGSLTDRLQIFTASGVLTATDGRYRLTEKGRAVFPILITALQWAQHCFHAPEGPAVELTHTGCGADFEATLTCDQCAVLLHGAEVATR
;
A
#
# COMPACT_ATOMS: atom_id res chain seq x y z
N MET A 1 -7.53 1.67 -7.44
CA MET A 1 -6.61 1.51 -6.31
C MET A 1 -6.04 0.10 -6.22
N LEU A 2 -6.82 -0.91 -5.86
CA LEU A 2 -6.32 -2.29 -5.64
C LEU A 2 -5.70 -2.94 -6.89
N GLY A 3 -6.10 -2.57 -8.09
CA GLY A 3 -5.46 -3.02 -9.32
C GLY A 3 -4.00 -2.55 -9.46
N VAL A 4 -3.65 -1.44 -8.81
CA VAL A 4 -2.31 -0.86 -8.83
C VAL A 4 -1.50 -1.33 -7.61
N LEU A 5 -2.02 -1.11 -6.40
CA LEU A 5 -1.32 -1.40 -5.14
C LEU A 5 -1.34 -2.88 -4.76
N GLY A 6 -2.27 -3.66 -5.32
CA GLY A 6 -2.36 -5.11 -5.13
C GLY A 6 -1.43 -5.93 -6.03
N ASP A 7 -0.56 -5.29 -6.80
CA ASP A 7 0.42 -5.95 -7.66
C ASP A 7 1.84 -5.66 -7.18
N GLU A 8 2.55 -6.70 -6.77
CA GLU A 8 3.90 -6.61 -6.22
C GLU A 8 4.88 -5.94 -7.20
N TRP A 9 4.82 -6.32 -8.48
CA TRP A 9 5.72 -5.75 -9.47
C TRP A 9 5.48 -4.27 -9.69
N THR A 10 4.23 -3.83 -9.65
CA THR A 10 3.89 -2.41 -9.75
C THR A 10 4.47 -1.63 -8.58
N LEU A 11 4.34 -2.13 -7.34
CA LEU A 11 4.92 -1.49 -6.16
C LEU A 11 6.45 -1.46 -6.21
N LEU A 12 7.08 -2.56 -6.61
CA LEU A 12 8.54 -2.63 -6.73
C LEU A 12 9.09 -1.71 -7.83
N ILE A 13 8.41 -1.62 -8.97
CA ILE A 13 8.79 -0.69 -10.05
C ILE A 13 8.62 0.76 -9.58
N LEU A 14 7.53 1.10 -8.87
CA LEU A 14 7.34 2.45 -8.30
C LEU A 14 8.43 2.78 -7.28
N GLN A 15 8.80 1.84 -6.43
CA GLN A 15 9.90 2.01 -5.49
C GLN A 15 11.22 2.28 -6.21
N GLN A 16 11.58 1.45 -7.22
CA GLN A 16 12.82 1.65 -7.96
C GLN A 16 12.81 2.96 -8.73
N ALA A 17 11.67 3.37 -9.29
CA ALA A 17 11.52 4.66 -9.93
C ALA A 17 11.69 5.83 -8.94
N ALA A 18 11.18 5.71 -7.72
CA ALA A 18 11.38 6.68 -6.64
C ALA A 18 12.86 6.75 -6.21
N LEU A 19 13.59 5.62 -6.28
CA LEU A 19 15.03 5.53 -6.06
C LEU A 19 15.88 5.90 -7.30
N GLY A 20 15.27 6.53 -8.30
CA GLY A 20 15.95 7.12 -9.45
C GLY A 20 16.14 6.21 -10.67
N ALA A 21 15.56 5.00 -10.70
CA ALA A 21 15.56 4.19 -11.91
C ALA A 21 14.63 4.80 -12.96
N THR A 22 15.12 5.04 -14.17
CA THR A 22 14.35 5.57 -15.28
C THR A 22 14.40 4.70 -16.52
N ARG A 23 15.46 3.92 -16.68
CA ARG A 23 15.68 3.12 -17.88
C ARG A 23 15.23 1.69 -17.70
N TYR A 24 14.73 1.10 -18.79
CA TYR A 24 14.29 -0.29 -18.80
C TYR A 24 15.36 -1.25 -18.24
N GLY A 25 16.63 -1.07 -18.64
CA GLY A 25 17.75 -1.89 -18.15
C GLY A 25 18.05 -1.72 -16.66
N GLU A 26 17.81 -0.54 -16.09
CA GLU A 26 18.00 -0.28 -14.66
C GLU A 26 16.97 -1.03 -13.82
N PHE A 27 15.71 -1.10 -14.27
CA PHE A 27 14.68 -1.91 -13.60
C PHE A 27 15.02 -3.40 -13.66
N LEU A 28 15.50 -3.91 -14.79
CA LEU A 28 15.95 -5.29 -14.91
C LEU A 28 17.15 -5.62 -14.03
N ALA A 29 18.09 -4.70 -13.91
CA ALA A 29 19.29 -4.91 -13.09
C ALA A 29 18.97 -4.93 -11.58
N ARG A 30 17.93 -4.18 -11.16
CA ARG A 30 17.55 -4.01 -9.75
C ARG A 30 16.45 -4.96 -9.28
N LEU A 31 15.66 -5.50 -10.21
CA LEU A 31 14.51 -6.34 -9.87
C LEU A 31 14.65 -7.75 -10.48
N PRO A 32 14.31 -8.80 -9.73
CA PRO A 32 14.30 -10.18 -10.27
C PRO A 32 13.06 -10.44 -11.15
N ILE A 33 12.84 -9.59 -12.14
CA ILE A 33 11.65 -9.56 -13.01
C ILE A 33 12.02 -10.04 -14.42
N SER A 34 11.13 -10.78 -15.08
CA SER A 34 11.35 -11.16 -16.49
C SER A 34 11.06 -9.99 -17.44
N HIS A 35 11.69 -10.00 -18.61
CA HIS A 35 11.46 -9.01 -19.67
C HIS A 35 9.98 -8.84 -20.02
N ALA A 36 9.26 -9.97 -20.17
CA ALA A 36 7.84 -9.96 -20.53
C ALA A 36 6.99 -9.26 -19.46
N VAL A 37 7.22 -9.59 -18.17
CA VAL A 37 6.49 -9.00 -17.05
C VAL A 37 6.82 -7.53 -16.90
N LEU A 38 8.10 -7.14 -16.97
CA LEU A 38 8.51 -5.74 -16.88
C LEU A 38 7.87 -4.89 -17.99
N THR A 39 7.93 -5.37 -19.24
CA THR A 39 7.30 -4.66 -20.37
C THR A 39 5.81 -4.48 -20.17
N GLN A 40 5.11 -5.54 -19.75
CA GLN A 40 3.67 -5.49 -19.47
C GLN A 40 3.36 -4.47 -18.37
N ARG A 41 4.13 -4.47 -17.28
CA ARG A 41 3.90 -3.55 -16.14
C ARG A 41 4.21 -2.11 -16.51
N LEU A 42 5.32 -1.82 -17.13
CA LEU A 42 5.67 -0.46 -17.57
C LEU A 42 4.61 0.09 -18.55
N THR A 43 4.08 -0.75 -19.45
CA THR A 43 2.99 -0.36 -20.36
C THR A 43 1.71 -0.03 -19.57
N ALA A 44 1.29 -0.90 -18.66
CA ALA A 44 0.10 -0.68 -17.83
C ALA A 44 0.25 0.57 -16.96
N MET A 45 1.39 0.73 -16.28
CA MET A 45 1.66 1.88 -15.43
C MET A 45 1.70 3.20 -16.21
N THR A 46 2.12 3.16 -17.47
CA THR A 46 2.08 4.33 -18.36
C THR A 46 0.63 4.64 -18.76
N ALA A 47 -0.16 3.63 -19.08
CA ALA A 47 -1.59 3.80 -19.41
C ALA A 47 -2.38 4.34 -18.19
N ASP A 48 -2.06 3.87 -16.97
CA ASP A 48 -2.67 4.32 -15.72
C ASP A 48 -2.16 5.72 -15.27
N GLY A 49 -1.21 6.30 -16.00
CA GLY A 49 -0.65 7.61 -15.73
C GLY A 49 0.23 7.66 -14.45
N LEU A 50 0.81 6.54 -14.04
CA LEU A 50 1.79 6.48 -12.94
C LEU A 50 3.19 6.81 -13.44
N LEU A 51 3.52 6.38 -14.64
CA LEU A 51 4.76 6.68 -15.34
C LEU A 51 4.45 7.43 -16.64
N ALA A 52 5.39 8.26 -17.07
CA ALA A 52 5.39 8.86 -18.39
C ALA A 52 6.62 8.37 -19.16
N ARG A 53 6.45 8.09 -20.46
CA ARG A 53 7.57 7.80 -21.35
C ARG A 53 8.15 9.10 -21.87
N ARG A 54 9.44 9.30 -21.70
CA ARG A 54 10.20 10.43 -22.21
C ARG A 54 11.27 9.90 -23.17
N ALA A 55 11.09 10.15 -24.45
CA ALA A 55 12.10 9.77 -25.45
C ALA A 55 13.39 10.54 -25.22
N TYR A 56 14.53 9.84 -25.20
CA TYR A 56 15.85 10.44 -25.14
C TYR A 56 16.72 10.09 -26.35
N GLU A 57 16.34 9.10 -27.15
CA GLU A 57 17.02 8.69 -28.36
C GLU A 57 15.98 8.32 -29.43
N VAL A 58 16.22 8.75 -30.66
CA VAL A 58 15.27 8.58 -31.78
C VAL A 58 15.62 7.32 -32.61
N LYS A 59 16.90 6.97 -32.72
CA LYS A 59 17.36 5.80 -33.50
C LYS A 59 18.54 5.12 -32.79
N PRO A 60 18.35 3.87 -32.25
CA PRO A 60 17.07 3.19 -32.04
C PRO A 60 16.21 3.92 -31.01
N PRO A 61 14.85 3.83 -31.08
CA PRO A 61 14.00 4.58 -30.16
C PRO A 61 14.16 4.06 -28.73
N ARG A 62 14.64 4.93 -27.84
CA ARG A 62 14.80 4.67 -26.41
C ARG A 62 14.05 5.69 -25.59
N SER A 63 13.48 5.26 -24.47
CA SER A 63 12.70 6.12 -23.60
C SER A 63 13.02 5.86 -22.15
N ASP A 64 13.05 6.93 -21.37
CA ASP A 64 12.98 6.90 -19.93
C ASP A 64 11.54 6.72 -19.46
N TYR A 65 11.37 6.06 -18.33
CA TYR A 65 10.11 5.94 -17.59
C TYR A 65 10.22 6.79 -16.34
N VAL A 66 9.56 7.94 -16.33
CA VAL A 66 9.64 8.90 -15.24
C VAL A 66 8.33 8.93 -14.45
N LEU A 67 8.42 9.04 -13.13
CA LEU A 67 7.24 9.19 -12.29
C LEU A 67 6.46 10.45 -12.64
N THR A 68 5.15 10.29 -12.84
CA THR A 68 4.21 11.41 -12.92
C THR A 68 3.91 11.97 -11.51
N PRO A 69 3.19 13.08 -11.35
CA PRO A 69 2.69 13.51 -10.04
C PRO A 69 1.86 12.42 -9.34
N ARG A 70 1.02 11.67 -10.10
CA ARG A 70 0.25 10.53 -9.59
C ARG A 70 1.16 9.41 -9.08
N GLY A 71 2.17 9.03 -9.86
CA GLY A 71 3.15 8.01 -9.46
C GLY A 71 3.98 8.43 -8.27
N ARG A 72 4.43 9.69 -8.22
CA ARG A 72 5.13 10.23 -7.05
C ARG A 72 4.28 10.23 -5.79
N GLY A 73 2.96 10.49 -5.91
CA GLY A 73 2.05 10.48 -4.76
C GLY A 73 1.94 9.15 -4.02
N VAL A 74 2.46 8.04 -4.57
CA VAL A 74 2.46 6.71 -3.91
C VAL A 74 3.52 6.62 -2.78
N TRP A 75 4.48 7.54 -2.69
CA TRP A 75 5.58 7.43 -1.73
C TRP A 75 5.14 7.20 -0.26
N PRO A 76 4.04 7.79 0.28
CA PRO A 76 3.64 7.53 1.66
C PRO A 76 3.24 6.06 1.87
N VAL A 77 2.64 5.43 0.86
CA VAL A 77 2.30 4.00 0.89
C VAL A 77 3.56 3.16 0.94
N LEU A 78 4.55 3.46 0.08
CA LEU A 78 5.82 2.71 0.02
C LEU A 78 6.59 2.82 1.33
N VAL A 79 6.68 4.00 1.93
CA VAL A 79 7.36 4.23 3.21
C VAL A 79 6.64 3.50 4.35
N SER A 80 5.30 3.52 4.37
CA SER A 80 4.50 2.79 5.36
C SER A 80 4.67 1.26 5.22
N ILE A 81 4.72 0.73 3.99
CA ILE A 81 5.00 -0.68 3.72
C ILE A 81 6.41 -1.05 4.22
N TRP A 82 7.40 -0.23 3.88
CA TRP A 82 8.79 -0.47 4.27
C TRP A 82 8.94 -0.56 5.79
N GLU A 83 8.34 0.40 6.52
CA GLU A 83 8.40 0.39 7.99
C GLU A 83 7.68 -0.82 8.57
N TRP A 84 6.50 -1.16 8.08
CA TRP A 84 5.77 -2.33 8.57
C TRP A 84 6.53 -3.64 8.32
N GLU A 85 7.08 -3.85 7.12
CA GLU A 85 7.88 -5.03 6.80
C GLU A 85 9.16 -5.09 7.66
N ARG A 86 9.84 -3.95 7.82
CA ARG A 86 11.07 -3.87 8.61
C ARG A 86 10.86 -4.20 10.08
N HIS A 87 9.72 -3.76 10.63
CA HIS A 87 9.42 -3.93 12.05
C HIS A 87 8.78 -5.28 12.38
N TRP A 88 7.87 -5.76 11.54
CA TRP A 88 7.00 -6.89 11.84
C TRP A 88 7.34 -8.18 11.10
N VAL A 89 8.20 -8.15 10.12
CA VAL A 89 8.56 -9.33 9.32
C VAL A 89 10.01 -9.71 9.58
N THR A 90 10.20 -10.86 10.24
CA THR A 90 11.52 -11.37 10.59
C THR A 90 12.14 -12.27 9.52
N ASP A 91 11.33 -12.73 8.58
CA ASP A 91 11.70 -13.76 7.59
C ASP A 91 12.33 -13.19 6.31
N HIS A 92 12.79 -11.94 6.34
CA HIS A 92 13.57 -11.38 5.25
C HIS A 92 14.92 -12.07 5.13
N ALA A 93 15.29 -12.47 3.90
CA ALA A 93 16.60 -13.09 3.64
C ALA A 93 17.77 -12.15 4.01
N GLU A 94 17.56 -10.83 3.86
CA GLU A 94 18.44 -9.78 4.31
C GLU A 94 17.59 -8.73 5.06
N ARG A 95 18.14 -8.19 6.13
CA ARG A 95 17.45 -7.14 6.89
C ARG A 95 17.23 -5.92 6.00
N LEU A 96 16.00 -5.44 5.93
CA LEU A 96 15.70 -4.22 5.18
C LEU A 96 16.49 -3.03 5.77
N PRO A 97 17.14 -2.21 4.93
CA PRO A 97 17.88 -1.05 5.40
C PRO A 97 16.98 -0.06 6.14
N ALA A 98 17.58 0.73 7.02
CA ALA A 98 16.87 1.81 7.70
C ALA A 98 16.48 2.91 6.70
N MET A 99 15.34 3.54 6.96
CA MET A 99 14.98 4.78 6.27
C MET A 99 15.75 5.94 6.93
N HIS A 100 16.30 6.81 6.10
CA HIS A 100 17.08 7.96 6.52
C HIS A 100 16.38 9.25 6.09
N HIS A 101 16.13 10.15 7.03
CA HIS A 101 15.57 11.46 6.76
C HIS A 101 16.69 12.46 6.51
N THR A 102 16.89 12.86 5.27
CA THR A 102 18.02 13.74 4.87
C THR A 102 17.92 15.13 5.51
N GLY A 103 16.70 15.58 5.86
CA GLY A 103 16.48 16.89 6.49
C GLY A 103 17.04 16.99 7.91
N CYS A 104 16.95 15.93 8.72
CA CYS A 104 17.51 15.92 10.08
C CYS A 104 18.77 15.04 10.23
N GLY A 105 19.12 14.25 9.21
CA GLY A 105 20.30 13.39 9.20
C GLY A 105 20.17 12.12 10.06
N ALA A 106 18.98 11.77 10.53
CA ALA A 106 18.73 10.60 11.37
C ALA A 106 18.02 9.47 10.62
N ASP A 107 18.24 8.25 11.07
CA ASP A 107 17.37 7.12 10.73
C ASP A 107 16.04 7.29 11.45
N PHE A 108 14.93 7.01 10.77
CA PHE A 108 13.61 7.33 11.29
C PHE A 108 12.58 6.24 11.03
N ALA A 109 11.49 6.33 11.78
CA ALA A 109 10.21 5.68 11.49
C ALA A 109 9.14 6.74 11.15
N PRO A 110 8.29 6.49 10.13
CA PRO A 110 7.22 7.42 9.80
C PRO A 110 6.09 7.36 10.82
N VAL A 111 5.65 8.51 11.32
CA VAL A 111 4.50 8.65 12.20
C VAL A 111 3.32 9.19 11.42
N LEU A 112 2.19 8.46 11.44
CA LEU A 112 0.95 8.90 10.81
C LEU A 112 0.31 10.00 11.65
N CYS A 113 0.09 11.18 11.07
CA CYS A 113 -0.48 12.34 11.75
C CYS A 113 -1.70 12.88 10.99
N CYS A 114 -2.56 13.57 11.72
CA CYS A 114 -3.63 14.36 11.13
C CYS A 114 -3.06 15.69 10.61
N ARG A 115 -3.31 16.00 9.34
CA ARG A 115 -2.84 17.25 8.72
C ARG A 115 -3.38 18.50 9.40
N ALA A 116 -4.64 18.45 9.88
CA ALA A 116 -5.30 19.61 10.46
C ALA A 116 -4.73 20.01 11.82
N CYS A 117 -4.36 19.07 12.68
CA CYS A 117 -3.91 19.35 14.04
C CYS A 117 -2.47 18.87 14.35
N GLY A 118 -1.81 18.14 13.43
CA GLY A 118 -0.45 17.63 13.61
C GLY A 118 -0.31 16.47 14.61
N VAL A 119 -1.40 16.03 15.24
CA VAL A 119 -1.35 14.95 16.25
C VAL A 119 -1.23 13.59 15.57
N ALA A 120 -0.42 12.71 16.16
CA ALA A 120 -0.30 11.31 15.73
C ALA A 120 -1.65 10.59 15.89
N VAL A 121 -2.00 9.76 14.89
CA VAL A 121 -3.31 9.12 14.81
C VAL A 121 -3.19 7.62 14.60
N THR A 122 -3.99 6.88 15.35
CA THR A 122 -4.24 5.46 15.18
C THR A 122 -5.67 5.23 14.62
N GLU A 123 -6.00 3.98 14.34
CA GLU A 123 -7.33 3.62 13.86
C GLU A 123 -8.48 3.99 14.83
N LYS A 124 -8.15 4.16 16.12
CA LYS A 124 -9.14 4.42 17.19
C LYS A 124 -9.60 5.87 17.21
N GLU A 125 -8.79 6.77 16.67
CA GLU A 125 -9.12 8.20 16.63
C GLU A 125 -9.81 8.62 15.34
N LEU A 126 -10.21 7.67 14.48
CA LEU A 126 -10.93 7.98 13.25
C LEU A 126 -12.37 7.45 13.26
N VAL A 127 -13.28 8.31 12.87
CA VAL A 127 -14.62 7.92 12.40
C VAL A 127 -14.54 7.69 10.90
N VAL A 128 -15.00 6.52 10.46
CA VAL A 128 -14.97 6.10 9.06
C VAL A 128 -16.41 5.95 8.58
N GLN A 129 -16.77 6.63 7.51
CA GLN A 129 -18.08 6.57 6.89
C GLN A 129 -17.95 6.35 5.38
N TRP A 130 -18.99 5.70 4.79
CA TRP A 130 -19.08 5.68 3.33
C TRP A 130 -19.41 7.06 2.80
N GLY A 131 -18.60 7.52 1.91
CA GLY A 131 -18.91 8.73 1.13
C GLY A 131 -19.86 8.43 -0.03
N PRO A 132 -20.22 9.45 -0.81
CA PRO A 132 -21.24 9.35 -1.87
C PRO A 132 -20.94 8.30 -2.96
N SER A 133 -19.67 8.06 -3.28
CA SER A 133 -19.28 7.04 -4.26
C SER A 133 -18.92 5.68 -3.63
N GLY A 134 -18.99 5.56 -2.30
CA GLY A 134 -18.52 4.41 -1.52
C GLY A 134 -19.55 3.31 -1.39
N SER A 135 -19.12 2.08 -1.60
CA SER A 135 -19.84 0.86 -1.21
C SER A 135 -18.89 -0.33 -1.27
N TRP A 136 -19.21 -1.41 -0.55
CA TRP A 136 -18.44 -2.64 -0.65
C TRP A 136 -18.37 -3.18 -2.08
N SER A 137 -19.46 -3.17 -2.81
CA SER A 137 -19.54 -3.67 -4.19
C SER A 137 -18.67 -2.86 -5.17
N ARG A 138 -18.65 -1.54 -5.04
CA ARG A 138 -17.81 -0.65 -5.87
C ARG A 138 -16.32 -0.70 -5.49
N SER A 139 -16.03 -0.98 -4.22
CA SER A 139 -14.66 -1.01 -3.71
C SER A 139 -13.93 -2.30 -4.05
N MET A 140 -14.65 -3.33 -4.53
CA MET A 140 -14.06 -4.62 -4.90
C MET A 140 -13.48 -4.58 -6.32
N PRO A 141 -12.20 -4.94 -6.53
CA PRO A 141 -11.62 -5.00 -7.86
C PRO A 141 -12.29 -6.05 -8.74
N VAL A 142 -12.60 -5.70 -9.98
CA VAL A 142 -13.23 -6.62 -10.96
C VAL A 142 -12.28 -7.76 -11.35
N HIS A 143 -10.97 -7.50 -11.36
CA HIS A 143 -9.96 -8.48 -11.74
C HIS A 143 -8.99 -8.78 -10.60
N SER A 144 -8.75 -10.06 -10.32
CA SER A 144 -7.65 -10.49 -9.46
C SER A 144 -6.45 -10.87 -10.31
N THR A 145 -5.31 -10.27 -10.06
CA THR A 145 -4.03 -10.81 -10.53
C THR A 145 -3.79 -12.13 -9.81
N ARG A 146 -3.90 -13.23 -10.56
CA ARG A 146 -3.61 -14.56 -10.01
C ARG A 146 -2.10 -14.65 -9.82
N ARG A 147 -1.63 -14.58 -8.58
CA ARG A 147 -0.23 -14.88 -8.26
C ARG A 147 0.02 -16.34 -8.59
N ARG A 148 0.71 -16.64 -9.69
CA ARG A 148 1.39 -17.91 -9.82
C ARG A 148 2.62 -17.80 -8.94
N SER A 149 2.63 -18.55 -7.85
CA SER A 149 3.83 -18.81 -7.07
C SER A 149 4.86 -19.46 -8.01
N THR A 150 5.73 -18.67 -8.58
CA THR A 150 6.88 -19.14 -9.31
C THR A 150 8.10 -18.76 -8.52
N SER A 151 8.75 -19.81 -8.01
CA SER A 151 10.11 -19.84 -7.50
C SER A 151 10.46 -19.02 -6.26
N GLY A 152 10.88 -19.69 -5.25
CA GLY A 152 11.70 -19.51 -4.07
C GLY A 152 12.56 -18.27 -3.82
N ARG A 153 12.30 -17.13 -4.47
CA ARG A 153 12.82 -15.83 -4.06
C ARG A 153 11.66 -15.04 -3.49
N ALA A 154 11.66 -14.87 -2.18
CA ALA A 154 10.78 -13.93 -1.50
C ALA A 154 10.95 -12.55 -2.14
N GLY A 155 9.84 -11.92 -2.57
CA GLY A 155 9.85 -10.52 -2.98
C GLY A 155 10.30 -9.64 -1.82
N LEU A 156 10.61 -8.36 -2.08
CA LEU A 156 11.02 -7.40 -1.05
C LEU A 156 9.94 -7.20 0.04
N PHE A 157 8.66 -7.49 -0.29
CA PHE A 157 7.54 -7.31 0.64
C PHE A 157 6.64 -8.55 0.71
N PRO A 158 7.16 -9.71 1.15
CA PRO A 158 6.45 -10.99 1.04
C PRO A 158 5.15 -11.03 1.86
N GLN A 159 5.13 -10.45 3.05
CA GLN A 159 3.94 -10.45 3.88
C GLN A 159 2.94 -9.35 3.48
N THR A 160 3.41 -8.16 3.12
CA THR A 160 2.54 -7.11 2.56
C THR A 160 1.79 -7.61 1.33
N MET A 161 2.47 -8.35 0.45
CA MET A 161 1.84 -8.91 -0.74
C MET A 161 0.83 -10.02 -0.42
N ASN A 162 0.99 -10.74 0.66
CA ASN A 162 -0.02 -11.67 1.14
C ASN A 162 -1.29 -10.95 1.62
N ILE A 163 -1.15 -9.74 2.15
CA ILE A 163 -2.24 -8.90 2.65
C ILE A 163 -2.88 -8.09 1.52
N LEU A 164 -2.08 -7.30 0.78
CA LEU A 164 -2.56 -6.35 -0.22
C LEU A 164 -2.67 -6.95 -1.64
N GLY A 165 -1.86 -7.95 -1.97
CA GLY A 165 -1.76 -8.56 -3.30
C GLY A 165 -2.97 -9.40 -3.72
N ASN A 166 -4.04 -9.39 -2.93
CA ASN A 166 -5.28 -10.08 -3.22
C ASN A 166 -6.48 -9.19 -2.85
N ARG A 167 -7.45 -9.06 -3.78
CA ARG A 167 -8.63 -8.23 -3.57
C ARG A 167 -9.41 -8.55 -2.29
N TRP A 168 -9.52 -9.86 -1.99
CA TRP A 168 -10.25 -10.33 -0.80
C TRP A 168 -9.43 -10.09 0.47
N GLY A 169 -8.10 -10.18 0.39
CA GLY A 169 -7.20 -9.87 1.51
C GLY A 169 -7.35 -8.43 1.96
N PHE A 170 -7.25 -7.48 1.04
CA PHE A 170 -7.43 -6.06 1.36
C PHE A 170 -8.82 -5.76 1.92
N ALA A 171 -9.88 -6.26 1.26
CA ALA A 171 -11.26 -6.03 1.69
C ALA A 171 -11.55 -6.64 3.07
N LEU A 172 -11.04 -7.85 3.33
CA LEU A 172 -11.15 -8.51 4.63
C LEU A 172 -10.46 -7.71 5.73
N LEU A 173 -9.27 -7.18 5.44
CA LEU A 173 -8.55 -6.36 6.39
C LEU A 173 -9.31 -5.06 6.70
N VAL A 174 -9.83 -4.37 5.69
CA VAL A 174 -10.69 -3.19 5.89
C VAL A 174 -11.92 -3.56 6.72
N ALA A 175 -12.59 -4.67 6.42
CA ALA A 175 -13.74 -5.14 7.20
C ALA A 175 -13.38 -5.42 8.67
N ALA A 176 -12.19 -5.99 8.92
CA ALA A 176 -11.70 -6.21 10.28
C ALA A 176 -11.45 -4.89 11.03
N PHE A 177 -10.92 -3.86 10.35
CA PHE A 177 -10.73 -2.53 10.94
C PHE A 177 -12.05 -1.84 11.30
N VAL A 178 -13.12 -2.07 10.53
CA VAL A 178 -14.46 -1.55 10.86
C VAL A 178 -15.24 -2.45 11.82
N GLY A 179 -14.58 -3.45 12.43
CA GLY A 179 -15.14 -4.24 13.53
C GLY A 179 -15.77 -5.58 13.15
N THR A 180 -15.77 -5.97 11.86
CA THR A 180 -16.24 -7.29 11.45
C THR A 180 -15.33 -8.37 12.03
N SER A 181 -15.91 -9.38 12.65
CA SER A 181 -15.11 -10.37 13.39
C SER A 181 -15.54 -11.83 13.20
N ARG A 182 -16.70 -12.12 12.65
CA ARG A 182 -17.18 -13.49 12.44
C ARG A 182 -17.12 -13.87 10.96
N PHE A 183 -16.84 -15.13 10.68
CA PHE A 183 -16.78 -15.64 9.31
C PHE A 183 -18.06 -15.30 8.50
N GLY A 184 -19.23 -15.55 9.07
CA GLY A 184 -20.52 -15.28 8.41
C GLY A 184 -20.71 -13.80 8.08
N ASP A 185 -20.28 -12.90 8.98
CA ASP A 185 -20.37 -11.45 8.79
C ASP A 185 -19.42 -10.98 7.67
N PHE A 186 -18.18 -11.49 7.62
CA PHE A 186 -17.27 -11.25 6.50
C PHE A 186 -17.85 -11.76 5.17
N ALA A 187 -18.42 -12.96 5.16
CA ALA A 187 -19.01 -13.53 3.95
C ALA A 187 -20.18 -12.69 3.43
N ALA A 188 -21.09 -12.30 4.31
CA ALA A 188 -22.25 -11.48 3.98
C ALA A 188 -21.84 -10.07 3.50
N GLN A 189 -20.87 -9.45 4.18
CA GLN A 189 -20.44 -8.08 3.88
C GLN A 189 -19.64 -7.98 2.59
N LEU A 190 -18.74 -8.94 2.34
CA LEU A 190 -17.82 -8.89 1.21
C LEU A 190 -18.38 -9.58 -0.04
N GLY A 191 -19.37 -10.45 0.07
CA GLY A 191 -19.82 -11.30 -1.03
C GLY A 191 -18.70 -12.21 -1.58
N ALA A 192 -17.71 -12.52 -0.74
CA ALA A 192 -16.56 -13.33 -1.14
C ALA A 192 -16.93 -14.82 -1.20
N PRO A 193 -16.40 -15.58 -2.19
CA PRO A 193 -16.53 -17.03 -2.19
C PRO A 193 -15.99 -17.63 -0.88
N PRO A 194 -16.70 -18.57 -0.22
CA PRO A 194 -16.28 -19.10 1.09
C PRO A 194 -14.86 -19.64 1.11
N GLY A 195 -14.42 -20.35 0.06
CA GLY A 195 -13.05 -20.86 -0.04
C GLY A 195 -12.01 -19.73 -0.05
N SER A 196 -12.27 -18.65 -0.83
CA SER A 196 -11.36 -17.49 -0.85
C SER A 196 -11.27 -16.80 0.49
N LEU A 197 -12.38 -16.72 1.22
CA LEU A 197 -12.41 -16.12 2.55
C LEU A 197 -11.65 -16.98 3.57
N THR A 198 -11.87 -18.30 3.54
CA THR A 198 -11.16 -19.26 4.39
C THR A 198 -9.65 -19.15 4.17
N ASP A 199 -9.20 -19.20 2.91
CA ASP A 199 -7.78 -19.08 2.57
C ASP A 199 -7.16 -17.78 3.10
N ARG A 200 -7.87 -16.64 2.97
CA ARG A 200 -7.36 -15.35 3.44
C ARG A 200 -7.31 -15.27 4.96
N LEU A 201 -8.33 -15.73 5.65
CA LEU A 201 -8.35 -15.79 7.11
C LEU A 201 -7.23 -16.67 7.67
N GLN A 202 -6.99 -17.83 7.04
CA GLN A 202 -5.87 -18.71 7.40
C GLN A 202 -4.51 -18.02 7.20
N ILE A 203 -4.30 -17.35 6.06
CA ILE A 203 -3.05 -16.61 5.79
C ILE A 203 -2.86 -15.50 6.84
N PHE A 204 -3.91 -14.75 7.16
CA PHE A 204 -3.80 -13.64 8.12
C PHE A 204 -3.56 -14.13 9.55
N THR A 205 -4.13 -15.27 9.91
CA THR A 205 -3.87 -15.89 11.21
C THR A 205 -2.46 -16.46 11.28
N ALA A 206 -2.02 -17.18 10.24
CA ALA A 206 -0.67 -17.73 10.18
C ALA A 206 0.43 -16.65 10.15
N SER A 207 0.17 -15.50 9.51
CA SER A 207 1.11 -14.36 9.49
C SER A 207 1.05 -13.49 10.75
N GLY A 208 0.18 -13.80 11.71
CA GLY A 208 0.00 -13.05 12.95
C GLY A 208 -0.69 -11.69 12.76
N VAL A 209 -1.35 -11.44 11.64
CA VAL A 209 -2.15 -10.23 11.39
C VAL A 209 -3.50 -10.30 12.11
N LEU A 210 -4.12 -11.47 12.12
CA LEU A 210 -5.32 -11.76 12.90
C LEU A 210 -5.03 -12.83 13.94
N THR A 211 -5.81 -12.81 15.00
CA THR A 211 -5.97 -13.94 15.92
C THR A 211 -7.39 -14.48 15.80
N ALA A 212 -7.53 -15.80 15.95
CA ALA A 212 -8.85 -16.49 15.95
C ALA A 212 -9.09 -17.07 17.34
N THR A 213 -10.13 -16.59 18.03
CA THR A 213 -10.51 -17.03 19.37
C THR A 213 -12.03 -17.05 19.45
N ASP A 214 -12.62 -18.12 19.92
CA ASP A 214 -14.07 -18.29 20.12
C ASP A 214 -14.89 -17.99 18.85
N GLY A 215 -14.40 -18.44 17.70
CA GLY A 215 -15.04 -18.23 16.40
C GLY A 215 -15.02 -16.77 15.92
N ARG A 216 -14.20 -15.93 16.52
CA ARG A 216 -14.01 -14.53 16.16
C ARG A 216 -12.57 -14.27 15.71
N TYR A 217 -12.44 -13.46 14.67
CA TYR A 217 -11.17 -12.96 14.16
C TYR A 217 -10.96 -11.52 14.65
N ARG A 218 -9.80 -11.22 15.20
CA ARG A 218 -9.46 -9.89 15.71
C ARG A 218 -8.09 -9.47 15.23
N LEU A 219 -7.92 -8.19 14.94
CA LEU A 219 -6.61 -7.62 14.63
C LEU A 219 -5.68 -7.76 15.84
N THR A 220 -4.49 -8.28 15.59
CA THR A 220 -3.37 -8.25 16.53
C THR A 220 -2.71 -6.87 16.53
N GLU A 221 -1.69 -6.66 17.35
CA GLU A 221 -0.86 -5.45 17.28
C GLU A 221 -0.21 -5.30 15.90
N LYS A 222 0.39 -6.38 15.38
CA LYS A 222 0.92 -6.45 14.01
C LYS A 222 -0.14 -6.12 12.96
N GLY A 223 -1.36 -6.62 13.12
CA GLY A 223 -2.48 -6.33 12.24
C GLY A 223 -2.90 -4.86 12.27
N ARG A 224 -2.96 -4.24 13.45
CA ARG A 224 -3.27 -2.81 13.59
C ARG A 224 -2.19 -1.93 12.98
N ALA A 225 -0.93 -2.33 13.09
CA ALA A 225 0.19 -1.62 12.50
C ALA A 225 0.15 -1.51 10.96
N VAL A 226 -0.76 -2.25 10.27
CA VAL A 226 -1.02 -2.09 8.83
C VAL A 226 -1.83 -0.82 8.53
N PHE A 227 -2.44 -0.20 9.55
CA PHE A 227 -3.33 0.94 9.38
C PHE A 227 -2.74 2.10 8.56
N PRO A 228 -1.48 2.57 8.77
CA PRO A 228 -0.88 3.61 7.95
C PRO A 228 -0.83 3.25 6.46
N ILE A 229 -0.59 1.99 6.12
CA ILE A 229 -0.58 1.51 4.73
C ILE A 229 -1.97 1.66 4.10
N LEU A 230 -3.02 1.25 4.83
CA LEU A 230 -4.40 1.33 4.33
C LEU A 230 -4.84 2.77 4.12
N ILE A 231 -4.56 3.64 5.08
CA ILE A 231 -4.99 5.04 5.04
C ILE A 231 -4.27 5.83 3.96
N THR A 232 -2.95 5.68 3.85
CA THR A 232 -2.17 6.35 2.80
C THR A 232 -2.56 5.84 1.41
N ALA A 233 -2.85 4.54 1.27
CA ALA A 233 -3.34 3.95 0.02
C ALA A 233 -4.74 4.46 -0.36
N LEU A 234 -5.66 4.55 0.61
CA LEU A 234 -7.00 5.10 0.41
C LEU A 234 -6.94 6.57 -0.02
N GLN A 235 -6.17 7.37 0.71
CA GLN A 235 -6.02 8.80 0.42
C GLN A 235 -5.41 9.02 -0.97
N TRP A 236 -4.33 8.31 -1.31
CA TRP A 236 -3.74 8.37 -2.64
C TRP A 236 -4.76 8.01 -3.72
N ALA A 237 -5.54 6.96 -3.49
CA ALA A 237 -6.54 6.52 -4.45
C ALA A 237 -7.64 7.55 -4.66
N GLN A 238 -8.17 8.13 -3.59
CA GLN A 238 -9.21 9.16 -3.67
C GLN A 238 -8.69 10.45 -4.33
N HIS A 239 -7.40 10.75 -4.12
CA HIS A 239 -6.74 11.90 -4.77
C HIS A 239 -6.50 11.70 -6.27
N CYS A 240 -6.25 10.46 -6.68
CA CYS A 240 -5.90 10.13 -8.07
C CYS A 240 -7.09 9.70 -8.94
N PHE A 241 -8.14 9.19 -8.33
CA PHE A 241 -9.30 8.61 -9.03
C PHE A 241 -10.59 9.21 -8.45
N HIS A 242 -10.90 10.40 -8.92
CA HIS A 242 -12.11 11.11 -8.50
C HIS A 242 -13.36 10.47 -9.10
N ALA A 243 -14.36 10.21 -8.26
CA ALA A 243 -15.72 9.93 -8.72
C ALA A 243 -16.52 11.24 -8.76
N PRO A 244 -17.38 11.43 -9.77
CA PRO A 244 -18.19 12.66 -9.88
C PRO A 244 -19.08 12.90 -8.66
N GLU A 245 -19.49 11.83 -7.98
CA GLU A 245 -20.38 11.88 -6.82
C GLU A 245 -19.66 12.30 -5.53
N GLY A 246 -18.33 12.27 -5.50
CA GLY A 246 -17.51 12.58 -4.33
C GLY A 246 -16.62 11.42 -3.87
N PRO A 247 -16.02 11.50 -2.67
CA PRO A 247 -15.12 10.46 -2.15
C PRO A 247 -15.85 9.14 -1.87
N ALA A 248 -15.10 8.04 -1.89
CA ALA A 248 -15.63 6.73 -1.53
C ALA A 248 -15.72 6.51 -0.02
N VAL A 249 -14.82 7.14 0.73
CA VAL A 249 -14.76 7.05 2.19
C VAL A 249 -14.50 8.44 2.74
N GLU A 250 -15.25 8.81 3.74
CA GLU A 250 -15.06 10.04 4.52
C GLU A 250 -14.46 9.66 5.87
N LEU A 251 -13.45 10.38 6.27
CA LEU A 251 -12.70 10.15 7.49
C LEU A 251 -12.72 11.41 8.34
N THR A 252 -13.08 11.30 9.62
CA THR A 252 -13.05 12.41 10.56
C THR A 252 -12.14 12.06 11.72
N HIS A 253 -11.23 12.97 12.08
CA HIS A 253 -10.37 12.80 13.25
C HIS A 253 -11.13 13.24 14.51
N THR A 254 -11.38 12.30 15.42
CA THR A 254 -12.17 12.55 16.63
C THR A 254 -11.53 13.58 17.57
N GLY A 255 -10.20 13.65 17.58
CA GLY A 255 -9.47 14.56 18.46
C GLY A 255 -9.62 16.05 18.11
N CYS A 256 -9.77 16.39 16.81
CA CYS A 256 -9.93 17.78 16.38
C CYS A 256 -11.25 18.05 15.63
N GLY A 257 -12.03 17.01 15.31
CA GLY A 257 -13.30 17.13 14.59
C GLY A 257 -13.18 17.48 13.10
N ALA A 258 -11.96 17.63 12.57
CA ALA A 258 -11.74 17.96 11.17
C ALA A 258 -11.78 16.73 10.27
N ASP A 259 -12.03 16.94 8.97
CA ASP A 259 -11.81 15.93 7.95
C ASP A 259 -10.35 15.46 8.02
N PHE A 260 -10.20 14.14 8.11
CA PHE A 260 -8.88 13.58 8.28
C PHE A 260 -8.14 13.46 6.94
N GLU A 261 -7.03 14.15 6.87
CA GLU A 261 -6.03 13.98 5.82
C GLU A 261 -4.73 13.47 6.45
N ALA A 262 -4.27 12.31 5.97
CA ALA A 262 -3.06 11.67 6.48
C ALA A 262 -1.80 12.42 6.04
N THR A 263 -0.90 12.64 6.98
CA THR A 263 0.47 13.07 6.72
C THR A 263 1.44 12.15 7.45
N LEU A 264 2.65 12.04 6.95
CA LEU A 264 3.72 11.32 7.64
C LEU A 264 4.75 12.31 8.16
N THR A 265 5.10 12.17 9.43
CA THR A 265 6.16 12.95 10.07
C THR A 265 7.32 12.05 10.48
N CYS A 266 8.50 12.62 10.62
CA CYS A 266 9.68 11.94 11.15
C CYS A 266 9.56 11.82 12.67
N ASP A 267 9.73 10.62 13.23
CA ASP A 267 9.71 10.39 14.69
C ASP A 267 10.87 11.06 15.43
N GLN A 268 11.95 11.42 14.72
CA GLN A 268 13.15 12.03 15.31
C GLN A 268 13.07 13.56 15.41
N CYS A 269 12.47 14.23 14.40
CA CYS A 269 12.43 15.68 14.36
C CYS A 269 11.02 16.27 14.26
N ALA A 270 9.99 15.42 14.19
CA ALA A 270 8.57 15.77 14.07
C ALA A 270 8.23 16.61 12.81
N VAL A 271 9.14 16.75 11.86
CA VAL A 271 8.92 17.48 10.61
C VAL A 271 8.15 16.62 9.64
N LEU A 272 7.27 17.27 8.85
CA LEU A 272 6.53 16.64 7.76
C LEU A 272 7.52 16.04 6.75
N LEU A 273 7.34 14.76 6.44
CA LEU A 273 8.18 14.06 5.47
C LEU A 273 7.76 14.37 4.04
N HIS A 274 8.74 14.52 3.19
CA HIS A 274 8.58 14.59 1.74
C HIS A 274 9.36 13.46 1.07
N GLY A 275 8.80 12.88 0.00
CA GLY A 275 9.40 11.71 -0.64
C GLY A 275 10.85 11.94 -1.14
N ALA A 276 11.22 13.18 -1.48
CA ALA A 276 12.57 13.55 -1.89
C ALA A 276 13.59 13.56 -0.72
N GLU A 277 13.11 13.58 0.52
CA GLU A 277 13.93 13.63 1.74
C GLU A 277 14.09 12.28 2.41
N VAL A 278 13.51 11.22 1.81
CA VAL A 278 13.59 9.84 2.30
C VAL A 278 14.61 9.07 1.48
N ALA A 279 15.65 8.61 2.13
CA ALA A 279 16.67 7.73 1.55
C ALA A 279 16.75 6.40 2.30
N THR A 280 17.45 5.42 1.75
CA THR A 280 17.80 4.15 2.42
C THR A 280 19.32 4.10 2.60
N ARG A 281 19.76 3.60 3.74
CA ARG A 281 21.18 3.37 4.05
C ARG A 281 21.47 1.92 4.30
#